data_0f67dbbe67a7372d80d2db64d435a8f4
#
_entry.id   0f67dbbe67a7372d80d2db64d435a8f4
#
_cell.length_a   1.000
_cell.length_b   1.000
_cell.length_c   1.000
_cell.angle_alpha   90.00
_cell.angle_beta   90.00
_cell.angle_gamma   90.00
#
_symmetry.space_group_name_H-M   'P 1'
#
loop_
_entity.id
_entity.type
_entity.pdbx_description
1 polymer ?
#
loop_
_entity_poly.entity_id
_entity_poly.type
_entity_poly.pdbx_seq_one_letter_code
_entity_poly.pdbx_strand_id
1 'polypeptide(L)'
;MFSARPPHGGVECGEAKRWLFKETAEIVFGLTFRIFHSNRIVMKRLLVMLFAALLGVLLGVSAQAQTGYAADWNPDADGDDNVGVSDLLALLSVFSENDEDGDGIWDSQDDCIGVYDACGVCNGEGEDADEDGVCDDVDDCIGAYDECGVCNGPGPNIPVIDEILYETDSVFIEVLGEWYVFEYATDTLFTFVCPVSGCTDESASNYDPEAVIEDGSCAYGPLECGGASTVTFDGYSYELVAIGDQCWFAENLRTEHYANGDEIPGELSNSAWSSTNSGAQAVYNNDASNLPDYGRLYNWYAVDDARSLCPSGWHVPTDGEYMILEMALGMIESEANTTGWRGTDQGTQMKSSPSDDPSWEGTNTSGFSALAGGSRDYLGDFSPEGYGGYFWSSSPNGSNAWYRILVSGVTGVYRLNWYRRYGYSVRCVRDE
;
A
#
# COMPACT_ATOMS: atom_id res chain seq x y z
N MET A 1 22.25 45.00 12.57
CA MET A 1 22.84 46.03 11.74
C MET A 1 22.62 45.64 10.28
N PHE A 2 21.81 46.46 9.65
CA PHE A 2 21.54 46.64 8.21
C PHE A 2 21.52 45.45 7.25
N SER A 3 20.29 45.10 6.94
CA SER A 3 19.79 44.42 5.75
C SER A 3 19.77 45.40 4.57
N ALA A 4 20.17 44.95 3.38
CA ALA A 4 19.86 45.62 2.13
C ALA A 4 19.27 44.60 1.13
N ARG A 5 18.01 44.79 0.76
CA ARG A 5 17.36 44.17 -0.39
C ARG A 5 17.65 45.01 -1.65
N PRO A 6 17.81 44.40 -2.83
CA PRO A 6 17.79 45.12 -4.10
C PRO A 6 16.34 45.35 -4.58
N PRO A 7 16.09 46.40 -5.40
CA PRO A 7 14.74 46.78 -5.81
C PRO A 7 14.27 46.01 -7.05
N HIS A 8 13.01 45.55 -7.01
CA HIS A 8 12.28 45.10 -8.19
C HIS A 8 11.92 46.27 -9.10
N GLY A 9 12.36 46.24 -10.34
CA GLY A 9 11.91 47.09 -11.42
C GLY A 9 11.25 46.26 -12.50
N GLY A 10 9.96 45.97 -12.36
CA GLY A 10 9.15 45.42 -13.44
C GLY A 10 8.73 46.54 -14.37
N VAL A 11 9.16 46.50 -15.61
CA VAL A 11 8.69 47.42 -16.68
C VAL A 11 7.44 46.79 -17.30
N GLU A 12 6.30 47.41 -17.10
CA GLU A 12 5.03 47.02 -17.72
C GLU A 12 5.10 47.16 -19.25
N CYS A 13 4.97 46.06 -19.95
CA CYS A 13 4.98 45.94 -21.41
C CYS A 13 3.57 46.22 -22.03
N GLY A 14 2.72 46.95 -21.31
CA GLY A 14 1.32 47.19 -21.71
C GLY A 14 1.03 48.42 -22.57
N GLU A 15 1.81 49.45 -22.48
CA GLU A 15 1.50 50.72 -23.18
C GLU A 15 2.09 50.84 -24.60
N ALA A 16 3.20 50.22 -24.89
CA ALA A 16 3.81 50.29 -26.23
C ALA A 16 2.97 49.54 -27.30
N LYS A 17 2.25 48.48 -26.92
CA LYS A 17 1.36 47.73 -27.83
C LYS A 17 0.08 48.50 -28.19
N ARG A 18 -0.42 49.37 -27.33
CA ARG A 18 -1.63 50.17 -27.61
C ARG A 18 -1.40 51.32 -28.59
N TRP A 19 -0.19 51.84 -28.66
CA TRP A 19 0.14 52.96 -29.55
C TRP A 19 0.38 52.50 -30.98
N LEU A 20 1.04 51.37 -31.17
CA LEU A 20 1.23 50.78 -32.50
C LEU A 20 -0.10 50.32 -33.16
N PHE A 21 -1.09 49.87 -32.36
CA PHE A 21 -2.38 49.44 -32.86
C PHE A 21 -3.22 50.59 -33.46
N LYS A 22 -3.04 51.79 -32.96
CA LYS A 22 -3.83 52.93 -33.43
C LYS A 22 -3.34 53.56 -34.71
N GLU A 23 -2.05 53.61 -34.93
CA GLU A 23 -1.47 54.13 -36.18
C GLU A 23 -1.53 53.18 -37.37
N THR A 24 -1.38 51.88 -37.14
CA THR A 24 -1.51 50.87 -38.21
C THR A 24 -2.94 50.72 -38.73
N ALA A 25 -3.93 50.87 -37.89
CA ALA A 25 -5.35 50.83 -38.31
C ALA A 25 -5.74 52.02 -39.22
N GLU A 26 -5.23 53.19 -38.95
CA GLU A 26 -5.53 54.35 -39.78
C GLU A 26 -4.82 54.31 -41.14
N ILE A 27 -3.62 53.73 -41.25
CA ILE A 27 -2.89 53.61 -42.50
C ILE A 27 -3.54 52.56 -43.41
N VAL A 28 -4.04 51.45 -42.87
CA VAL A 28 -4.70 50.39 -43.62
C VAL A 28 -6.08 50.86 -44.13
N PHE A 29 -6.86 51.61 -43.33
CA PHE A 29 -8.15 52.14 -43.77
C PHE A 29 -8.02 53.23 -44.83
N GLY A 30 -6.92 54.01 -44.79
CA GLY A 30 -6.65 55.06 -45.80
C GLY A 30 -6.20 54.51 -47.16
N LEU A 31 -5.51 53.39 -47.22
CA LEU A 31 -5.09 52.75 -48.47
C LEU A 31 -6.18 51.95 -49.18
N THR A 32 -7.13 51.37 -48.45
CA THR A 32 -8.22 50.57 -49.01
C THR A 32 -9.23 51.44 -49.78
N PHE A 33 -9.39 52.73 -49.44
CA PHE A 33 -10.38 53.60 -50.10
C PHE A 33 -9.89 54.19 -51.45
N ARG A 34 -8.63 54.11 -51.78
CA ARG A 34 -8.09 54.69 -53.07
C ARG A 34 -7.89 53.67 -54.19
N ILE A 35 -8.04 52.35 -53.98
CA ILE A 35 -7.71 51.29 -54.94
C ILE A 35 -8.98 50.65 -55.57
N PHE A 36 -10.15 51.20 -55.42
CA PHE A 36 -11.41 50.57 -55.81
C PHE A 36 -11.77 50.59 -57.31
N HIS A 37 -10.83 50.80 -58.20
CA HIS A 37 -11.17 50.93 -59.66
C HIS A 37 -10.24 50.24 -60.65
N SER A 38 -9.67 49.06 -60.39
CA SER A 38 -9.10 48.26 -61.48
C SER A 38 -8.76 46.84 -61.10
N ASN A 39 -9.33 45.89 -61.84
CA ASN A 39 -8.97 44.48 -62.00
C ASN A 39 -9.22 43.52 -60.83
N ARG A 40 -10.39 42.83 -60.90
CA ARG A 40 -10.91 41.94 -59.84
C ARG A 40 -10.05 40.72 -59.46
N ILE A 41 -9.19 40.21 -60.34
CA ILE A 41 -8.43 38.97 -60.13
C ILE A 41 -7.11 39.23 -59.37
N VAL A 42 -6.42 40.31 -59.70
CA VAL A 42 -5.15 40.68 -59.05
C VAL A 42 -5.41 41.15 -57.63
N MET A 43 -6.55 41.80 -57.41
CA MET A 43 -6.92 42.31 -56.09
C MET A 43 -7.30 41.20 -55.08
N LYS A 44 -7.95 40.12 -55.54
CA LYS A 44 -8.25 38.98 -54.64
C LYS A 44 -6.97 38.34 -54.10
N ARG A 45 -5.96 38.17 -54.96
CA ARG A 45 -4.67 37.57 -54.55
C ARG A 45 -3.86 38.53 -53.63
N LEU A 46 -3.91 39.83 -53.91
CA LEU A 46 -3.20 40.82 -53.07
C LEU A 46 -3.87 41.02 -51.71
N LEU A 47 -5.23 40.92 -51.64
CA LEU A 47 -5.97 41.06 -50.40
C LEU A 47 -5.74 39.85 -49.49
N VAL A 48 -5.67 38.64 -50.04
CA VAL A 48 -5.40 37.40 -49.27
C VAL A 48 -3.95 37.41 -48.73
N MET A 49 -2.97 37.84 -49.58
CA MET A 49 -1.59 37.93 -49.12
C MET A 49 -1.39 39.06 -48.07
N LEU A 50 -2.08 40.19 -48.22
CA LEU A 50 -2.04 41.27 -47.22
C LEU A 50 -2.73 40.88 -45.92
N PHE A 51 -3.85 40.11 -45.99
CA PHE A 51 -4.51 39.61 -44.81
C PHE A 51 -3.69 38.57 -44.07
N ALA A 52 -3.06 37.62 -44.78
CA ALA A 52 -2.13 36.66 -44.22
C ALA A 52 -0.89 37.33 -43.58
N ALA A 53 -0.30 38.31 -44.26
CA ALA A 53 0.82 39.07 -43.72
C ALA A 53 0.44 39.93 -42.51
N LEU A 54 -0.79 40.49 -42.48
CA LEU A 54 -1.30 41.26 -41.37
C LEU A 54 -1.63 40.40 -40.14
N LEU A 55 -2.18 39.19 -40.37
CA LEU A 55 -2.45 38.23 -39.30
C LEU A 55 -1.13 37.75 -38.68
N GLY A 56 -0.11 37.43 -39.46
CA GLY A 56 1.21 37.06 -38.96
C GLY A 56 1.89 38.14 -38.10
N VAL A 57 1.66 39.41 -38.44
CA VAL A 57 2.18 40.55 -37.65
C VAL A 57 1.35 40.80 -36.37
N LEU A 58 0.05 40.51 -36.43
CA LEU A 58 -0.86 40.67 -35.29
C LEU A 58 -0.69 39.60 -34.22
N LEU A 59 -0.30 38.37 -34.63
CA LEU A 59 -0.18 37.23 -33.71
C LEU A 59 1.27 37.10 -33.16
N GLY A 60 2.22 37.92 -33.60
CA GLY A 60 3.59 37.99 -33.05
C GLY A 60 4.44 36.74 -33.30
N VAL A 61 4.05 35.92 -34.28
CA VAL A 61 4.78 34.71 -34.65
C VAL A 61 5.98 35.10 -35.48
N SER A 62 7.18 34.91 -34.96
CA SER A 62 8.43 35.12 -35.72
C SER A 62 8.51 34.08 -36.84
N ALA A 63 8.87 34.51 -38.04
CA ALA A 63 8.91 33.74 -39.29
C ALA A 63 9.94 32.57 -39.30
N GLN A 64 10.39 32.08 -38.16
CA GLN A 64 11.37 31.00 -38.05
C GLN A 64 10.82 29.65 -37.60
N ALA A 65 9.55 29.57 -37.19
CA ALA A 65 8.99 28.32 -36.63
C ALA A 65 8.17 27.47 -37.61
N GLN A 66 8.11 27.81 -38.87
CA GLN A 66 7.22 27.10 -39.81
C GLN A 66 7.92 26.59 -41.06
N THR A 67 8.96 25.79 -40.93
CA THR A 67 9.52 25.08 -42.09
C THR A 67 8.88 23.72 -42.40
N GLY A 68 7.94 23.27 -41.61
CA GLY A 68 7.30 21.94 -41.77
C GLY A 68 5.96 21.93 -42.49
N TYR A 69 5.12 22.96 -42.34
CA TYR A 69 3.71 22.90 -42.79
C TYR A 69 3.38 23.82 -43.98
N ALA A 70 4.25 24.66 -44.42
CA ALA A 70 4.03 25.54 -45.55
C ALA A 70 4.03 24.82 -46.94
N ALA A 71 4.42 23.53 -46.95
CA ALA A 71 4.53 22.75 -48.20
C ALA A 71 3.22 22.08 -48.65
N ASP A 72 2.29 21.87 -47.74
CA ASP A 72 1.07 21.08 -48.04
C ASP A 72 -0.23 21.90 -48.07
N TRP A 73 -0.16 23.22 -47.82
CA TRP A 73 -1.39 24.02 -47.93
C TRP A 73 -1.74 24.30 -49.39
N ASN A 74 -2.88 23.78 -49.81
CA ASN A 74 -3.47 24.03 -51.12
C ASN A 74 -4.50 25.18 -51.01
N PRO A 75 -4.28 26.36 -51.68
CA PRO A 75 -5.26 27.44 -51.65
C PRO A 75 -6.59 27.11 -52.32
N ASP A 76 -6.68 26.01 -53.04
CA ASP A 76 -7.85 25.41 -53.65
C ASP A 76 -8.04 24.05 -52.99
N ALA A 77 -8.56 24.05 -51.76
CA ALA A 77 -8.64 22.87 -50.91
C ALA A 77 -9.69 21.87 -51.37
N ASP A 78 -10.75 22.30 -52.07
CA ASP A 78 -11.79 21.47 -52.62
C ASP A 78 -11.54 21.07 -54.09
N GLY A 79 -10.51 21.59 -54.73
CA GLY A 79 -10.04 21.22 -56.08
C GLY A 79 -10.95 21.67 -57.20
N ASP A 80 -11.73 22.73 -57.01
CA ASP A 80 -12.68 23.25 -57.99
C ASP A 80 -12.11 24.31 -58.94
N ASP A 81 -10.77 24.53 -58.92
CA ASP A 81 -10.02 25.53 -59.65
C ASP A 81 -10.38 27.00 -59.31
N ASN A 82 -11.14 27.24 -58.22
CA ASN A 82 -11.50 28.56 -57.76
C ASN A 82 -11.22 28.69 -56.26
N VAL A 83 -10.50 29.72 -55.85
CA VAL A 83 -10.36 30.04 -54.41
C VAL A 83 -11.64 30.71 -53.93
N GLY A 84 -12.54 29.94 -53.32
CA GLY A 84 -13.86 30.36 -52.86
C GLY A 84 -14.00 30.50 -51.35
N VAL A 85 -15.25 30.46 -50.92
CA VAL A 85 -15.61 30.51 -49.49
C VAL A 85 -15.27 29.22 -48.78
N SER A 86 -15.38 28.07 -49.48
CA SER A 86 -15.05 26.73 -48.99
C SER A 86 -13.57 26.63 -48.57
N ASP A 87 -12.68 27.17 -49.45
CA ASP A 87 -11.24 27.17 -49.20
C ASP A 87 -10.87 28.10 -48.05
N LEU A 88 -11.57 29.24 -47.99
CA LEU A 88 -11.38 30.15 -46.85
C LEU A 88 -11.85 29.53 -45.52
N LEU A 89 -12.95 28.73 -45.52
CA LEU A 89 -13.41 28.04 -44.36
C LEU A 89 -12.45 26.91 -43.97
N ALA A 90 -11.89 26.19 -44.95
CA ALA A 90 -10.87 25.17 -44.71
C ALA A 90 -9.60 25.81 -44.08
N LEU A 91 -9.17 26.98 -44.63
CA LEU A 91 -8.06 27.75 -44.02
C LEU A 91 -8.37 28.25 -42.62
N LEU A 92 -9.61 28.75 -42.40
CA LEU A 92 -10.02 29.24 -41.09
C LEU A 92 -10.16 28.10 -40.04
N SER A 93 -10.50 26.89 -40.47
CA SER A 93 -10.54 25.73 -39.57
C SER A 93 -9.15 25.39 -39.02
N VAL A 94 -8.12 25.48 -39.86
CA VAL A 94 -6.73 25.28 -39.44
C VAL A 94 -6.23 26.40 -38.49
N PHE A 95 -6.71 27.64 -38.73
CA PHE A 95 -6.34 28.79 -37.85
C PHE A 95 -7.15 28.84 -36.54
N SER A 96 -8.20 28.03 -36.39
CA SER A 96 -8.96 27.95 -35.13
C SER A 96 -8.41 26.87 -34.18
N GLU A 97 -7.46 26.08 -34.63
CA GLU A 97 -6.78 25.12 -33.78
C GLU A 97 -5.73 25.82 -32.93
N ASN A 98 -5.61 25.36 -31.72
CA ASN A 98 -4.67 25.88 -30.72
C ASN A 98 -3.48 24.91 -30.65
N ASP A 99 -2.31 25.44 -30.39
CA ASP A 99 -1.09 24.74 -30.04
C ASP A 99 -0.63 25.39 -28.74
N GLU A 100 -1.16 24.88 -27.61
CA GLU A 100 -1.08 25.54 -26.31
C GLU A 100 0.33 25.42 -25.72
N ASP A 101 1.04 24.34 -25.99
CA ASP A 101 2.39 24.10 -25.47
C ASP A 101 3.49 24.47 -26.45
N GLY A 102 3.15 24.67 -27.74
CA GLY A 102 4.06 25.17 -28.77
C GLY A 102 5.04 24.14 -29.34
N ASP A 103 4.68 22.87 -29.28
CA ASP A 103 5.52 21.78 -29.80
C ASP A 103 5.37 21.57 -31.31
N GLY A 104 4.36 22.20 -31.93
CA GLY A 104 4.07 22.17 -33.36
C GLY A 104 3.00 21.14 -33.74
N ILE A 105 2.36 20.47 -32.79
CA ILE A 105 1.21 19.61 -32.97
C ILE A 105 -0.04 20.38 -32.48
N TRP A 106 -1.13 20.31 -33.24
CA TRP A 106 -2.37 20.98 -32.81
C TRP A 106 -3.04 20.23 -31.66
N ASP A 107 -3.57 20.93 -30.67
CA ASP A 107 -4.25 20.35 -29.48
C ASP A 107 -5.28 19.26 -29.84
N SER A 108 -5.89 19.32 -31.03
CA SER A 108 -6.85 18.32 -31.51
C SER A 108 -6.20 17.02 -32.00
N GLN A 109 -4.91 17.03 -32.24
CA GLN A 109 -4.11 15.92 -32.77
C GLN A 109 -2.97 15.54 -31.81
N ASP A 110 -2.84 16.29 -30.73
CA ASP A 110 -1.81 16.11 -29.73
C ASP A 110 -2.28 15.16 -28.62
N ASP A 111 -1.48 14.14 -28.38
CA ASP A 111 -1.69 13.17 -27.30
C ASP A 111 -1.36 13.79 -25.92
N CYS A 112 -0.61 14.91 -25.90
CA CYS A 112 -0.21 15.61 -24.68
C CYS A 112 -0.17 17.12 -24.86
N ILE A 113 -1.25 17.79 -24.51
CA ILE A 113 -1.26 19.27 -24.47
C ILE A 113 -0.49 19.73 -23.23
N GLY A 114 0.83 19.84 -23.37
CA GLY A 114 1.75 20.22 -22.30
C GLY A 114 3.13 19.59 -22.45
N VAL A 115 3.72 19.18 -21.36
CA VAL A 115 5.07 18.61 -21.36
C VAL A 115 5.00 17.21 -20.77
N TYR A 116 5.62 16.25 -21.43
CA TYR A 116 5.85 14.94 -20.83
C TYR A 116 6.88 15.09 -19.71
N ASP A 117 6.58 14.47 -18.56
CA ASP A 117 7.56 14.34 -17.49
C ASP A 117 8.67 13.33 -17.88
N ALA A 118 9.62 13.11 -16.98
CA ALA A 118 10.70 12.15 -17.19
C ALA A 118 10.21 10.73 -17.48
N CYS A 119 9.02 10.42 -17.03
CA CYS A 119 8.34 9.12 -17.14
C CYS A 119 7.43 8.98 -18.37
N GLY A 120 7.37 10.01 -19.22
CA GLY A 120 6.50 10.01 -20.39
C GLY A 120 5.01 10.20 -20.09
N VAL A 121 4.68 10.72 -18.90
CA VAL A 121 3.30 11.05 -18.53
C VAL A 121 3.04 12.53 -18.85
N CYS A 122 1.99 12.79 -19.62
CA CYS A 122 1.61 14.14 -19.99
C CYS A 122 1.23 14.98 -18.78
N ASN A 123 1.91 16.11 -18.58
CA ASN A 123 1.78 17.01 -17.43
C ASN A 123 1.95 16.29 -16.08
N GLY A 124 2.71 15.20 -16.06
CA GLY A 124 3.05 14.46 -14.85
C GLY A 124 4.10 15.18 -13.99
N GLU A 125 4.32 14.64 -12.81
CA GLU A 125 5.36 15.08 -11.87
C GLU A 125 6.35 13.93 -11.57
N GLY A 126 6.38 12.89 -12.42
CA GLY A 126 7.26 11.73 -12.27
C GLY A 126 8.73 12.13 -12.41
N GLU A 127 9.57 11.59 -11.52
CA GLU A 127 11.01 11.70 -11.57
C GLU A 127 11.60 10.39 -12.11
N ASP A 128 12.67 10.47 -12.89
CA ASP A 128 13.48 9.36 -13.38
C ASP A 128 14.94 9.80 -13.16
N ALA A 129 15.46 9.44 -11.97
CA ALA A 129 16.71 10.02 -11.46
C ALA A 129 17.95 9.42 -12.13
N ASP A 130 17.84 8.23 -12.71
CA ASP A 130 18.95 7.55 -13.41
C ASP A 130 18.79 7.53 -14.93
N GLU A 131 17.69 8.10 -15.43
CA GLU A 131 17.40 8.29 -16.85
C GLU A 131 17.33 6.97 -17.65
N ASP A 132 16.85 5.88 -17.01
CA ASP A 132 16.70 4.57 -17.65
C ASP A 132 15.34 4.40 -18.35
N GLY A 133 14.40 5.31 -18.12
CA GLY A 133 13.06 5.34 -18.70
C GLY A 133 11.98 4.69 -17.82
N VAL A 134 12.30 4.34 -16.58
CA VAL A 134 11.37 3.86 -15.57
C VAL A 134 11.26 4.93 -14.47
N CYS A 135 10.06 5.28 -14.05
CA CYS A 135 9.88 6.24 -12.97
C CYS A 135 10.37 5.73 -11.64
N ASP A 136 10.97 6.62 -10.83
CA ASP A 136 11.48 6.30 -9.49
C ASP A 136 10.46 5.63 -8.57
N ASP A 137 9.16 5.89 -8.75
CA ASP A 137 8.08 5.34 -7.92
C ASP A 137 7.69 3.90 -8.28
N VAL A 138 8.11 3.41 -9.44
CA VAL A 138 7.89 2.05 -9.95
C VAL A 138 9.19 1.34 -10.33
N ASP A 139 10.32 2.03 -10.22
CA ASP A 139 11.62 1.47 -10.46
C ASP A 139 12.14 0.73 -9.22
N ASP A 140 12.50 -0.53 -9.40
CA ASP A 140 13.11 -1.37 -8.37
C ASP A 140 14.62 -1.12 -8.21
N CYS A 141 15.23 -0.24 -9.06
CA CYS A 141 16.60 0.21 -8.89
C CYS A 141 16.85 1.62 -9.41
N ILE A 142 16.67 2.61 -8.58
CA ILE A 142 17.08 4.00 -8.89
C ILE A 142 18.60 4.08 -8.90
N GLY A 143 19.21 3.83 -10.05
CA GLY A 143 20.66 3.80 -10.26
C GLY A 143 21.09 2.72 -11.23
N ALA A 144 22.16 2.02 -10.90
CA ALA A 144 22.68 0.95 -11.76
C ALA A 144 22.85 -0.35 -11.00
N TYR A 145 22.44 -1.44 -11.61
CA TYR A 145 22.76 -2.77 -11.11
C TYR A 145 24.26 -3.04 -11.26
N ASP A 146 24.89 -3.54 -10.21
CA ASP A 146 26.24 -4.02 -10.26
C ASP A 146 26.34 -5.39 -10.99
N GLU A 147 27.58 -5.93 -11.10
CA GLU A 147 27.83 -7.24 -11.73
C GLU A 147 27.10 -8.40 -11.02
N CYS A 148 26.64 -8.20 -9.80
CA CYS A 148 25.87 -9.16 -8.99
C CYS A 148 24.37 -8.97 -9.09
N GLY A 149 23.89 -7.99 -9.86
CA GLY A 149 22.47 -7.66 -9.97
C GLY A 149 21.93 -6.94 -8.74
N VAL A 150 22.79 -6.33 -7.92
CA VAL A 150 22.39 -5.54 -6.74
C VAL A 150 22.37 -4.06 -7.13
N CYS A 151 21.24 -3.42 -6.88
CA CYS A 151 21.07 -2.01 -7.16
C CYS A 151 22.08 -1.17 -6.37
N ASN A 152 22.87 -0.37 -7.08
CA ASN A 152 23.97 0.45 -6.51
C ASN A 152 24.94 -0.36 -5.64
N GLY A 153 25.05 -1.65 -5.92
CA GLY A 153 25.87 -2.59 -5.14
C GLY A 153 27.37 -2.39 -5.34
N PRO A 154 28.19 -2.96 -4.46
CA PRO A 154 29.65 -2.85 -4.52
C PRO A 154 30.30 -3.82 -5.52
N GLY A 155 29.52 -4.60 -6.26
CA GLY A 155 30.01 -5.71 -7.08
C GLY A 155 30.44 -6.92 -6.28
N PRO A 156 31.11 -7.89 -6.93
CA PRO A 156 31.65 -9.08 -6.26
C PRO A 156 32.63 -8.68 -5.17
N ASN A 157 32.29 -8.91 -3.90
CA ASN A 157 33.08 -8.47 -2.76
C ASN A 157 33.38 -9.54 -1.69
N ILE A 158 32.85 -10.75 -1.87
CA ILE A 158 33.13 -11.85 -0.97
C ILE A 158 34.40 -12.58 -1.49
N PRO A 159 35.52 -12.51 -0.77
CA PRO A 159 36.72 -13.23 -1.16
C PRO A 159 36.58 -14.75 -0.86
N VAL A 160 36.71 -15.54 -1.87
CA VAL A 160 36.82 -17.00 -1.75
C VAL A 160 38.27 -17.40 -1.95
N ILE A 161 38.83 -18.20 -1.03
CA ILE A 161 40.19 -18.71 -1.16
C ILE A 161 40.19 -19.86 -2.17
N ASP A 162 40.76 -19.62 -3.35
CA ASP A 162 40.88 -20.65 -4.38
C ASP A 162 42.05 -21.54 -4.13
N GLU A 163 43.19 -20.98 -3.76
CA GLU A 163 44.45 -21.73 -3.58
C GLU A 163 45.36 -20.99 -2.59
N ILE A 164 46.00 -21.74 -1.72
CA ILE A 164 47.11 -21.25 -0.90
C ILE A 164 48.40 -21.82 -1.47
N LEU A 165 49.25 -20.91 -1.94
CA LEU A 165 50.55 -21.26 -2.46
C LEU A 165 51.53 -21.43 -1.31
N TYR A 166 52.19 -22.57 -1.27
CA TYR A 166 53.19 -22.88 -0.27
C TYR A 166 54.58 -22.99 -0.93
N GLU A 167 55.56 -22.44 -0.26
CA GLU A 167 56.94 -22.77 -0.55
C GLU A 167 57.51 -23.65 0.57
N THR A 168 58.39 -24.56 0.18
CA THR A 168 59.12 -25.39 1.13
C THR A 168 60.51 -24.87 1.26
N ASP A 169 60.98 -24.64 2.47
CA ASP A 169 62.38 -24.36 2.77
C ASP A 169 62.92 -25.42 3.74
N SER A 170 64.21 -25.62 3.71
CA SER A 170 64.85 -26.64 4.54
C SER A 170 66.05 -26.04 5.28
N VAL A 171 66.10 -26.26 6.56
CA VAL A 171 67.25 -25.88 7.42
C VAL A 171 67.89 -27.05 8.01
N PHE A 172 69.23 -27.13 7.84
CA PHE A 172 70.06 -28.14 8.50
C PHE A 172 70.41 -27.68 9.91
N ILE A 173 70.00 -28.46 10.92
CA ILE A 173 70.33 -28.19 12.31
C ILE A 173 71.53 -28.96 12.70
N GLU A 174 72.69 -28.29 12.73
CA GLU A 174 74.04 -28.88 12.94
C GLU A 174 74.17 -29.66 14.27
N VAL A 175 73.48 -29.23 15.31
CA VAL A 175 73.47 -29.88 16.63
C VAL A 175 72.70 -31.23 16.61
N LEU A 176 71.75 -31.40 15.69
CA LEU A 176 70.95 -32.59 15.57
C LEU A 176 71.40 -33.47 14.37
N GLY A 177 72.16 -32.90 13.44
CA GLY A 177 72.64 -33.58 12.25
C GLY A 177 71.52 -33.92 11.25
N GLU A 178 70.38 -33.18 11.33
CA GLU A 178 69.17 -33.46 10.53
C GLU A 178 68.71 -32.26 9.80
N TRP A 179 68.03 -32.49 8.63
CA TRP A 179 67.35 -31.49 7.86
C TRP A 179 65.88 -31.40 8.28
N TYR A 180 65.40 -30.17 8.54
CA TYR A 180 64.00 -29.89 8.79
C TYR A 180 63.43 -29.14 7.62
N VAL A 181 62.31 -29.62 7.10
CA VAL A 181 61.55 -29.01 6.00
C VAL A 181 60.39 -28.28 6.59
N PHE A 182 60.20 -27.02 6.20
CA PHE A 182 59.11 -26.19 6.61
C PHE A 182 58.33 -25.79 5.36
N GLU A 183 56.98 -25.88 5.45
CA GLU A 183 56.07 -25.31 4.48
C GLU A 183 55.50 -24.01 5.06
N TYR A 184 55.55 -22.96 4.29
CA TYR A 184 54.94 -21.70 4.65
C TYR A 184 54.15 -21.10 3.48
N ALA A 185 52.99 -20.48 3.79
CA ALA A 185 52.19 -19.85 2.78
C ALA A 185 52.92 -18.61 2.25
N THR A 186 53.13 -18.51 0.96
CA THR A 186 53.79 -17.39 0.30
C THR A 186 52.78 -16.43 -0.32
N ASP A 187 51.63 -16.95 -0.72
CA ASP A 187 50.55 -16.16 -1.29
C ASP A 187 49.22 -16.90 -1.12
N THR A 188 48.12 -16.17 -1.29
CA THR A 188 46.78 -16.72 -1.27
C THR A 188 46.05 -16.11 -2.45
N LEU A 189 45.59 -16.97 -3.35
CA LEU A 189 44.76 -16.56 -4.48
C LEU A 189 43.31 -16.46 -4.02
N PHE A 190 42.70 -15.32 -4.34
CA PHE A 190 41.29 -15.07 -4.06
C PHE A 190 40.56 -14.79 -5.36
N THR A 191 39.37 -15.36 -5.51
CA THR A 191 38.36 -14.83 -6.39
C THR A 191 37.31 -14.08 -5.56
N PHE A 192 36.69 -13.06 -6.15
CA PHE A 192 35.59 -12.36 -5.52
C PHE A 192 34.30 -12.86 -6.15
N VAL A 193 33.36 -13.24 -5.32
CA VAL A 193 32.04 -13.71 -5.75
C VAL A 193 30.97 -12.73 -5.30
N CYS A 194 29.86 -12.74 -6.01
CA CYS A 194 28.68 -11.97 -5.65
C CYS A 194 28.12 -12.48 -4.33
N PRO A 195 27.74 -11.57 -3.41
CA PRO A 195 27.02 -11.95 -2.21
C PRO A 195 25.68 -12.59 -2.58
N VAL A 196 25.35 -13.68 -1.95
CA VAL A 196 24.04 -14.34 -2.12
C VAL A 196 23.04 -13.61 -1.23
N SER A 197 21.94 -13.15 -1.84
CA SER A 197 20.81 -12.60 -1.10
C SER A 197 19.81 -13.69 -0.79
N GLY A 198 19.26 -13.67 0.40
CA GLY A 198 18.28 -14.66 0.86
C GLY A 198 17.99 -14.46 2.35
N CYS A 199 17.24 -15.38 2.92
CA CYS A 199 16.94 -15.35 4.36
C CYS A 199 18.15 -15.77 5.19
N THR A 200 18.68 -14.86 6.02
CA THR A 200 19.83 -15.09 6.90
C THR A 200 19.46 -15.54 8.31
N ASP A 201 18.17 -15.64 8.64
CA ASP A 201 17.70 -16.07 9.96
C ASP A 201 17.55 -17.59 10.03
N GLU A 202 18.38 -18.23 10.87
CA GLU A 202 18.36 -19.69 11.09
C GLU A 202 17.01 -20.21 11.60
N SER A 203 16.16 -19.34 12.15
CA SER A 203 14.82 -19.71 12.62
C SER A 203 13.76 -19.73 11.53
N ALA A 204 14.07 -19.16 10.36
CA ALA A 204 13.15 -19.14 9.23
C ALA A 204 13.08 -20.50 8.52
N SER A 205 11.89 -20.84 8.01
CA SER A 205 11.68 -22.11 7.27
C SER A 205 12.41 -22.18 5.94
N ASN A 206 12.77 -21.03 5.40
CA ASN A 206 13.53 -20.87 4.15
C ASN A 206 14.91 -20.27 4.40
N TYR A 207 15.48 -20.49 5.60
CA TYR A 207 16.86 -20.11 5.89
C TYR A 207 17.81 -20.62 4.80
N ASP A 208 18.62 -19.73 4.28
CA ASP A 208 19.66 -20.06 3.31
C ASP A 208 21.04 -19.86 3.96
N PRO A 209 21.75 -20.93 4.28
CA PRO A 209 23.08 -20.84 4.90
C PRO A 209 24.14 -20.21 3.98
N GLU A 210 23.88 -20.05 2.69
CA GLU A 210 24.76 -19.39 1.73
C GLU A 210 24.45 -17.88 1.62
N ALA A 211 23.28 -17.43 2.10
CA ALA A 211 22.92 -16.02 2.08
C ALA A 211 23.76 -15.23 3.09
N VAL A 212 24.28 -14.10 2.62
CA VAL A 212 25.05 -13.13 3.42
C VAL A 212 24.40 -11.75 3.43
N ILE A 213 23.40 -11.55 2.58
CA ILE A 213 22.58 -10.36 2.53
C ILE A 213 21.13 -10.75 2.82
N GLU A 214 20.56 -10.17 3.88
CA GLU A 214 19.15 -10.32 4.19
C GLU A 214 18.32 -9.53 3.16
N ASP A 215 17.46 -10.22 2.41
CA ASP A 215 16.61 -9.65 1.36
C ASP A 215 15.14 -9.48 1.78
N GLY A 216 14.83 -9.74 3.04
CA GLY A 216 13.47 -9.71 3.57
C GLY A 216 12.60 -10.89 3.18
N SER A 217 13.19 -11.93 2.55
CA SER A 217 12.48 -13.14 2.12
C SER A 217 12.22 -14.14 3.24
N CYS A 218 12.71 -13.90 4.47
CA CYS A 218 12.57 -14.85 5.56
C CYS A 218 11.11 -15.25 5.76
N ALA A 219 10.82 -16.50 5.45
CA ALA A 219 9.52 -17.09 5.69
C ALA A 219 9.60 -17.86 7.01
N TYR A 220 8.95 -17.33 7.99
CA TYR A 220 8.74 -18.08 9.23
C TYR A 220 7.58 -19.02 8.97
N GLY A 221 7.77 -20.32 9.20
CA GLY A 221 6.66 -21.27 9.25
C GLY A 221 5.61 -20.72 10.23
N PRO A 222 4.35 -21.23 10.23
CA PRO A 222 3.37 -20.76 11.17
C PRO A 222 4.03 -20.74 12.53
N LEU A 223 4.09 -19.56 13.16
CA LEU A 223 4.72 -19.39 14.48
C LEU A 223 4.15 -20.49 15.37
N GLU A 224 4.95 -21.54 15.64
CA GLU A 224 4.56 -22.55 16.61
C GLU A 224 4.57 -21.85 17.96
N CYS A 225 3.57 -21.07 18.26
CA CYS A 225 3.33 -20.38 19.55
C CYS A 225 4.51 -20.49 20.55
N GLY A 226 5.75 -20.28 20.08
CA GLY A 226 7.00 -20.49 20.82
C GLY A 226 7.28 -21.98 21.12
N GLY A 227 6.83 -22.91 20.27
CA GLY A 227 6.96 -24.35 20.46
C GLY A 227 5.92 -24.95 21.40
N ALA A 228 4.99 -24.14 21.94
CA ALA A 228 3.91 -24.62 22.79
C ALA A 228 2.63 -24.87 21.96
N SER A 229 2.05 -26.03 22.08
CA SER A 229 0.75 -26.38 21.50
C SER A 229 -0.43 -26.11 22.45
N THR A 230 -0.17 -25.93 23.73
CA THR A 230 -1.19 -25.68 24.75
C THR A 230 -0.69 -24.74 25.83
N VAL A 231 -1.63 -24.08 26.51
CA VAL A 231 -1.39 -23.35 27.76
C VAL A 231 -2.45 -23.76 28.80
N THR A 232 -2.02 -23.94 30.05
CA THR A 232 -2.91 -24.25 31.15
C THR A 232 -3.24 -23.00 31.96
N PHE A 233 -4.51 -22.70 32.14
CA PHE A 233 -4.99 -21.59 32.94
C PHE A 233 -6.27 -21.95 33.67
N ASP A 234 -6.38 -21.62 34.94
CA ASP A 234 -7.54 -21.87 35.82
C ASP A 234 -8.06 -23.32 35.75
N GLY A 235 -7.15 -24.31 35.69
CA GLY A 235 -7.47 -25.72 35.62
C GLY A 235 -7.87 -26.23 34.23
N TYR A 236 -7.94 -25.38 33.23
CA TYR A 236 -8.22 -25.76 31.85
C TYR A 236 -6.94 -25.73 31.00
N SER A 237 -6.83 -26.69 30.06
CA SER A 237 -5.83 -26.65 28.99
C SER A 237 -6.47 -26.06 27.74
N TYR A 238 -5.84 -25.06 27.17
CA TYR A 238 -6.27 -24.38 25.95
C TYR A 238 -5.31 -24.73 24.83
N GLU A 239 -5.82 -25.16 23.70
CA GLU A 239 -5.04 -25.34 22.49
C GLU A 239 -4.65 -23.98 21.90
N LEU A 240 -3.47 -23.94 21.29
CA LEU A 240 -2.92 -22.75 20.69
C LEU A 240 -2.87 -22.88 19.17
N VAL A 241 -3.08 -21.78 18.49
CA VAL A 241 -2.97 -21.67 17.04
C VAL A 241 -2.21 -20.40 16.66
N ALA A 242 -1.30 -20.54 15.73
CA ALA A 242 -0.64 -19.39 15.10
C ALA A 242 -1.45 -18.94 13.87
N ILE A 243 -1.75 -17.64 13.80
CA ILE A 243 -2.46 -17.03 12.68
C ILE A 243 -1.68 -15.76 12.28
N GLY A 244 -1.01 -15.79 11.13
CA GLY A 244 0.00 -14.78 10.80
C GLY A 244 1.08 -14.76 11.88
N ASP A 245 1.46 -13.59 12.33
CA ASP A 245 2.48 -13.39 13.38
C ASP A 245 1.91 -13.43 14.81
N GLN A 246 0.66 -13.83 14.99
CA GLN A 246 -0.02 -13.86 16.28
C GLN A 246 -0.28 -15.28 16.76
N CYS A 247 -0.12 -15.50 18.06
CA CYS A 247 -0.49 -16.75 18.72
C CYS A 247 -1.77 -16.56 19.53
N TRP A 248 -2.79 -17.39 19.24
CA TRP A 248 -4.13 -17.29 19.78
C TRP A 248 -4.53 -18.55 20.53
N PHE A 249 -5.45 -18.39 21.50
CA PHE A 249 -6.20 -19.53 21.97
C PHE A 249 -7.13 -20.03 20.86
N ALA A 250 -7.08 -21.30 20.54
CA ALA A 250 -7.98 -21.96 19.57
C ALA A 250 -9.38 -22.22 20.16
N GLU A 251 -9.58 -21.94 21.45
CA GLU A 251 -10.80 -22.16 22.19
C GLU A 251 -11.26 -20.89 22.93
N ASN A 252 -12.56 -20.84 23.24
CA ASN A 252 -13.10 -19.77 24.07
C ASN A 252 -12.66 -19.93 25.54
N LEU A 253 -12.38 -18.81 26.19
CA LEU A 253 -11.98 -18.78 27.58
C LEU A 253 -13.05 -19.35 28.50
N ARG A 254 -12.64 -20.20 29.47
CA ARG A 254 -13.51 -20.94 30.42
C ARG A 254 -13.33 -20.52 31.87
N THR A 255 -12.37 -19.62 32.14
CA THR A 255 -12.00 -19.22 33.50
C THR A 255 -13.15 -18.55 34.26
N GLU A 256 -13.25 -18.82 35.54
CA GLU A 256 -14.10 -18.09 36.49
C GLU A 256 -13.30 -17.19 37.45
N HIS A 257 -11.97 -17.13 37.21
CA HIS A 257 -11.09 -16.28 37.98
C HIS A 257 -10.33 -15.32 37.05
N TYR A 258 -10.00 -14.16 37.58
CA TYR A 258 -9.00 -13.28 36.98
C TYR A 258 -7.58 -13.88 37.12
N ALA A 259 -6.63 -13.38 36.39
CA ALA A 259 -5.24 -13.88 36.42
C ALA A 259 -4.59 -13.82 37.81
N ASN A 260 -5.05 -12.94 38.69
CA ASN A 260 -4.60 -12.85 40.06
C ASN A 260 -5.28 -13.85 41.03
N GLY A 261 -6.22 -14.67 40.54
CA GLY A 261 -6.98 -15.68 41.29
C GLY A 261 -8.26 -15.17 41.94
N ASP A 262 -8.62 -13.89 41.77
CA ASP A 262 -9.91 -13.39 42.26
C ASP A 262 -11.07 -13.93 41.44
N GLU A 263 -12.18 -14.30 42.08
CA GLU A 263 -13.38 -14.81 41.45
C GLU A 263 -14.08 -13.72 40.58
N ILE A 264 -14.53 -14.10 39.39
CA ILE A 264 -15.39 -13.30 38.52
C ILE A 264 -16.84 -13.67 38.84
N PRO A 265 -17.67 -12.73 39.34
CA PRO A 265 -19.06 -13.03 39.71
C PRO A 265 -19.82 -13.74 38.57
N GLY A 266 -20.35 -14.91 38.85
CA GLY A 266 -21.13 -15.75 37.95
C GLY A 266 -22.56 -15.98 38.43
N GLU A 267 -23.33 -16.78 37.70
CA GLU A 267 -24.70 -17.20 38.04
C GLU A 267 -25.67 -16.05 38.35
N LEU A 268 -25.40 -14.86 37.81
CA LEU A 268 -26.21 -13.67 38.03
C LEU A 268 -27.61 -13.84 37.42
N SER A 269 -28.67 -13.52 38.19
CA SER A 269 -30.01 -13.34 37.64
C SER A 269 -30.02 -12.26 36.56
N ASN A 270 -31.02 -12.25 35.66
CA ASN A 270 -31.16 -11.23 34.62
C ASN A 270 -31.16 -9.81 35.21
N SER A 271 -31.83 -9.61 36.36
CA SER A 271 -31.84 -8.31 37.05
C SER A 271 -30.47 -7.91 37.59
N ALA A 272 -29.71 -8.86 38.17
CA ALA A 272 -28.37 -8.61 38.66
C ALA A 272 -27.38 -8.34 37.51
N TRP A 273 -27.48 -9.10 36.43
CA TRP A 273 -26.68 -8.87 35.20
C TRP A 273 -26.95 -7.49 34.59
N SER A 274 -28.21 -7.11 34.43
CA SER A 274 -28.61 -5.85 33.82
C SER A 274 -28.23 -4.62 34.65
N SER A 275 -27.99 -4.77 35.94
CA SER A 275 -27.67 -3.70 36.86
C SER A 275 -26.17 -3.61 37.19
N THR A 276 -25.36 -4.64 36.87
CA THR A 276 -23.93 -4.61 37.22
C THR A 276 -23.14 -3.67 36.31
N ASN A 277 -22.15 -3.00 36.91
CA ASN A 277 -21.11 -2.26 36.22
C ASN A 277 -19.71 -2.79 36.61
N SER A 278 -19.64 -4.00 37.15
CA SER A 278 -18.43 -4.73 37.47
C SER A 278 -18.32 -5.96 36.58
N GLY A 279 -17.14 -6.56 36.53
CA GLY A 279 -16.91 -7.79 35.79
C GLY A 279 -17.87 -8.89 36.23
N ALA A 280 -18.41 -9.62 35.26
CA ALA A 280 -19.30 -10.76 35.46
C ALA A 280 -19.15 -11.75 34.30
N GLN A 281 -19.43 -13.00 34.57
CA GLN A 281 -19.42 -14.11 33.63
C GLN A 281 -20.69 -14.94 33.68
N ALA A 282 -20.95 -15.72 32.64
CA ALA A 282 -22.03 -16.71 32.59
C ALA A 282 -21.68 -17.87 31.66
N VAL A 283 -22.16 -19.03 31.92
CA VAL A 283 -22.28 -20.11 30.92
C VAL A 283 -23.55 -19.89 30.11
N TYR A 284 -23.53 -20.19 28.81
CA TYR A 284 -24.71 -20.04 27.95
C TYR A 284 -25.92 -20.76 28.54
N ASN A 285 -27.07 -20.09 28.57
CA ASN A 285 -28.33 -20.52 29.18
C ASN A 285 -28.22 -20.89 30.69
N ASN A 286 -27.12 -20.53 31.36
CA ASN A 286 -26.78 -21.02 32.71
C ASN A 286 -26.76 -22.57 32.81
N ASP A 287 -26.46 -23.25 31.70
CA ASP A 287 -26.35 -24.70 31.62
C ASP A 287 -24.87 -25.10 31.52
N ALA A 288 -24.38 -25.73 32.59
CA ALA A 288 -22.98 -26.13 32.68
C ALA A 288 -22.52 -27.12 31.58
N SER A 289 -23.48 -27.82 30.92
CA SER A 289 -23.14 -28.69 29.79
C SER A 289 -22.62 -27.94 28.57
N ASN A 290 -22.87 -26.63 28.46
CA ASN A 290 -22.36 -25.78 27.40
C ASN A 290 -20.91 -25.28 27.63
N LEU A 291 -20.38 -25.43 28.84
CA LEU A 291 -19.08 -24.90 29.20
C LEU A 291 -17.92 -25.56 28.45
N PRO A 292 -17.85 -26.87 28.23
CA PRO A 292 -16.73 -27.49 27.53
C PRO A 292 -16.59 -26.99 26.09
N ASP A 293 -17.70 -26.78 25.39
CA ASP A 293 -17.73 -26.44 23.97
C ASP A 293 -17.68 -24.94 23.75
N TYR A 294 -18.54 -24.17 24.39
CA TYR A 294 -18.69 -22.74 24.08
C TYR A 294 -17.94 -21.82 25.02
N GLY A 295 -17.39 -22.33 26.13
CA GLY A 295 -16.70 -21.48 27.11
C GLY A 295 -17.70 -20.63 27.91
N ARG A 296 -17.19 -19.50 28.43
CA ARG A 296 -17.99 -18.52 29.16
C ARG A 296 -18.23 -17.25 28.35
N LEU A 297 -19.32 -16.58 28.67
CA LEU A 297 -19.66 -15.25 28.18
C LEU A 297 -19.29 -14.25 29.27
N TYR A 298 -18.43 -13.29 28.95
CA TYR A 298 -17.97 -12.25 29.87
C TYR A 298 -18.59 -10.92 29.47
N ASN A 299 -19.02 -10.10 30.46
CA ASN A 299 -19.31 -8.71 30.15
C ASN A 299 -18.00 -7.93 29.95
N TRP A 300 -18.07 -6.79 29.27
CA TRP A 300 -16.85 -6.05 28.96
C TRP A 300 -16.15 -5.45 30.18
N TYR A 301 -16.86 -5.29 31.29
CA TYR A 301 -16.22 -4.87 32.54
C TYR A 301 -15.26 -5.93 33.11
N ALA A 302 -15.47 -7.20 32.80
CA ALA A 302 -14.49 -8.25 33.09
C ALA A 302 -13.28 -8.17 32.15
N VAL A 303 -13.50 -7.82 30.88
CA VAL A 303 -12.44 -7.63 29.87
C VAL A 303 -11.51 -6.47 30.24
N ASP A 304 -12.08 -5.35 30.72
CA ASP A 304 -11.37 -4.10 31.06
C ASP A 304 -10.80 -4.09 32.50
N ASP A 305 -10.94 -5.19 33.22
CA ASP A 305 -10.49 -5.26 34.61
C ASP A 305 -8.97 -5.40 34.70
N ALA A 306 -8.34 -4.55 35.53
CA ALA A 306 -6.89 -4.51 35.71
C ALA A 306 -6.30 -5.83 36.25
N ARG A 307 -7.13 -6.74 36.79
CA ARG A 307 -6.72 -8.07 37.25
C ARG A 307 -6.49 -9.05 36.09
N SER A 308 -6.81 -8.67 34.85
CA SER A 308 -6.70 -9.44 33.60
C SER A 308 -7.56 -10.72 33.57
N LEU A 309 -8.22 -10.94 32.41
CA LEU A 309 -8.93 -12.19 32.12
C LEU A 309 -8.01 -13.29 31.59
N CYS A 310 -6.93 -12.93 30.91
CA CYS A 310 -6.00 -13.87 30.33
C CYS A 310 -4.82 -14.17 31.25
N PRO A 311 -4.18 -15.34 31.14
CA PRO A 311 -3.00 -15.66 31.95
C PRO A 311 -1.82 -14.74 31.68
N SER A 312 -0.81 -14.77 32.55
CA SER A 312 0.42 -13.99 32.35
C SER A 312 1.10 -14.30 31.01
N GLY A 313 1.50 -13.28 30.26
CA GLY A 313 2.03 -13.40 28.90
C GLY A 313 0.96 -13.46 27.82
N TRP A 314 -0.31 -13.20 28.20
CA TRP A 314 -1.46 -13.21 27.31
C TRP A 314 -2.43 -12.09 27.69
N HIS A 315 -3.14 -11.56 26.71
CA HIS A 315 -4.18 -10.56 26.94
C HIS A 315 -5.42 -10.78 26.06
N VAL A 316 -6.51 -10.12 26.39
CA VAL A 316 -7.69 -10.10 25.53
C VAL A 316 -7.37 -9.24 24.30
N PRO A 317 -7.54 -9.75 23.07
CA PRO A 317 -7.11 -9.06 21.86
C PRO A 317 -7.69 -7.66 21.73
N THR A 318 -6.89 -6.72 21.29
CA THR A 318 -7.35 -5.40 20.86
C THR A 318 -8.15 -5.49 19.56
N ASP A 319 -8.85 -4.44 19.22
CA ASP A 319 -9.51 -4.31 17.92
C ASP A 319 -8.50 -4.34 16.75
N GLY A 320 -7.29 -3.78 16.98
CA GLY A 320 -6.19 -3.82 16.02
C GLY A 320 -5.64 -5.23 15.78
N GLU A 321 -5.48 -6.02 16.82
CA GLU A 321 -5.00 -7.42 16.69
C GLU A 321 -6.01 -8.32 15.98
N TYR A 322 -7.32 -8.08 16.17
CA TYR A 322 -8.33 -8.73 15.32
C TYR A 322 -8.21 -8.31 13.85
N MET A 323 -7.89 -7.04 13.55
CA MET A 323 -7.66 -6.61 12.16
C MET A 323 -6.39 -7.27 11.59
N ILE A 324 -5.33 -7.43 12.36
CA ILE A 324 -4.11 -8.16 11.95
C ILE A 324 -4.45 -9.62 11.63
N LEU A 325 -5.20 -10.31 12.49
CA LEU A 325 -5.70 -11.65 12.23
C LEU A 325 -6.51 -11.70 10.92
N GLU A 326 -7.46 -10.78 10.74
CA GLU A 326 -8.32 -10.72 9.55
C GLU A 326 -7.51 -10.47 8.28
N MET A 327 -6.45 -9.63 8.35
CA MET A 327 -5.51 -9.41 7.25
C MET A 327 -4.64 -10.63 6.96
N ALA A 328 -4.16 -11.33 7.98
CA ALA A 328 -3.45 -12.60 7.80
C ALA A 328 -4.29 -13.68 7.09
N LEU A 329 -5.63 -13.59 7.20
CA LEU A 329 -6.57 -14.44 6.48
C LEU A 329 -6.94 -13.89 5.08
N GLY A 330 -6.27 -12.85 4.60
CA GLY A 330 -6.43 -12.30 3.26
C GLY A 330 -7.39 -11.10 3.13
N MET A 331 -7.80 -10.45 4.24
CA MET A 331 -8.55 -9.19 4.17
C MET A 331 -7.60 -8.03 3.90
N ILE A 332 -7.94 -7.14 2.97
CA ILE A 332 -7.10 -5.95 2.74
C ILE A 332 -7.27 -4.93 3.88
N GLU A 333 -6.22 -4.18 4.19
CA GLU A 333 -6.18 -3.24 5.32
C GLU A 333 -7.30 -2.20 5.28
N SER A 334 -7.57 -1.63 4.11
CA SER A 334 -8.63 -0.64 3.94
C SER A 334 -10.02 -1.18 4.29
N GLU A 335 -10.26 -2.48 4.06
CA GLU A 335 -11.50 -3.16 4.43
C GLU A 335 -11.52 -3.54 5.91
N ALA A 336 -10.43 -4.04 6.46
CA ALA A 336 -10.28 -4.37 7.87
C ALA A 336 -10.59 -3.17 8.78
N ASN A 337 -10.27 -1.96 8.35
CA ASN A 337 -10.56 -0.71 9.06
C ASN A 337 -12.04 -0.27 9.02
N THR A 338 -12.88 -0.84 8.15
CA THR A 338 -14.30 -0.48 8.07
C THR A 338 -15.14 -1.12 9.18
N THR A 339 -16.39 -0.73 9.30
CA THR A 339 -17.37 -1.31 10.22
C THR A 339 -18.48 -2.04 9.45
N GLY A 340 -19.20 -2.92 10.11
CA GLY A 340 -20.22 -3.75 9.50
C GLY A 340 -19.66 -5.08 9.02
N TRP A 341 -20.30 -5.69 8.04
CA TRP A 341 -19.81 -6.93 7.40
C TRP A 341 -18.64 -6.62 6.49
N ARG A 342 -17.56 -7.38 6.61
CA ARG A 342 -16.29 -7.20 5.91
C ARG A 342 -15.72 -8.55 5.50
N GLY A 343 -14.86 -8.50 4.47
CA GLY A 343 -14.19 -9.68 3.95
C GLY A 343 -15.07 -10.55 3.05
N THR A 344 -14.45 -11.51 2.43
CA THR A 344 -15.06 -12.41 1.45
C THR A 344 -15.34 -13.79 2.07
N ASP A 345 -14.36 -14.36 2.82
CA ASP A 345 -14.39 -15.70 3.36
C ASP A 345 -13.71 -15.85 4.73
N GLN A 346 -13.14 -14.77 5.29
CA GLN A 346 -12.41 -14.80 6.56
C GLN A 346 -13.25 -15.37 7.70
N GLY A 347 -14.55 -15.05 7.74
CA GLY A 347 -15.46 -15.65 8.71
C GLY A 347 -15.61 -17.16 8.52
N THR A 348 -15.59 -17.65 7.28
CA THR A 348 -15.62 -19.09 6.99
C THR A 348 -14.33 -19.78 7.41
N GLN A 349 -13.20 -19.15 7.20
CA GLN A 349 -11.89 -19.64 7.63
C GLN A 349 -11.77 -19.72 9.16
N MET A 350 -12.40 -18.79 9.89
CA MET A 350 -12.37 -18.74 11.36
C MET A 350 -13.35 -19.70 12.03
N LYS A 351 -14.49 -20.00 11.42
CA LYS A 351 -15.50 -20.91 11.98
C LYS A 351 -15.03 -22.36 11.94
N SER A 352 -15.36 -23.13 12.98
CA SER A 352 -15.14 -24.57 13.00
C SER A 352 -15.81 -25.25 11.81
N SER A 353 -15.23 -26.34 11.32
CA SER A 353 -15.72 -27.05 10.13
C SER A 353 -16.77 -28.11 10.50
N PRO A 354 -17.52 -28.64 9.52
CA PRO A 354 -18.44 -29.76 9.77
C PRO A 354 -17.76 -31.05 10.23
N SER A 355 -16.44 -31.15 10.08
CA SER A 355 -15.65 -32.31 10.53
C SER A 355 -15.07 -32.13 11.94
N ASP A 356 -15.16 -30.94 12.50
CA ASP A 356 -14.69 -30.66 13.85
C ASP A 356 -15.72 -31.05 14.89
N ASP A 357 -15.30 -31.23 16.12
CA ASP A 357 -16.18 -31.51 17.26
C ASP A 357 -15.85 -30.53 18.40
N PRO A 358 -16.72 -29.55 18.70
CA PRO A 358 -17.99 -29.26 18.06
C PRO A 358 -17.87 -28.68 16.64
N SER A 359 -18.85 -29.05 15.81
CA SER A 359 -18.86 -28.61 14.40
C SER A 359 -19.60 -27.30 14.19
N TRP A 360 -19.20 -26.56 13.15
CA TRP A 360 -19.97 -25.46 12.57
C TRP A 360 -19.86 -25.55 11.03
N GLU A 361 -20.24 -24.52 10.30
CA GLU A 361 -20.29 -24.50 8.84
C GLU A 361 -19.05 -23.84 8.17
N GLY A 362 -17.95 -23.70 8.91
CA GLY A 362 -16.72 -23.13 8.43
C GLY A 362 -15.83 -24.11 7.67
N THR A 363 -14.64 -23.64 7.31
CA THR A 363 -13.54 -24.48 6.80
C THR A 363 -12.48 -24.74 7.88
N ASN A 364 -12.46 -23.89 8.90
CA ASN A 364 -11.46 -23.88 9.97
C ASN A 364 -10.00 -23.84 9.48
N THR A 365 -9.79 -23.31 8.29
CA THR A 365 -8.42 -23.25 7.71
C THR A 365 -7.49 -22.36 8.50
N SER A 366 -8.02 -21.43 9.31
CA SER A 366 -7.23 -20.62 10.23
C SER A 366 -6.84 -21.33 11.52
N GLY A 367 -7.51 -22.44 11.88
CA GLY A 367 -7.39 -23.07 13.20
C GLY A 367 -8.01 -22.26 14.34
N PHE A 368 -8.67 -21.12 14.07
CA PHE A 368 -9.34 -20.33 15.11
C PHE A 368 -10.50 -21.06 15.76
N SER A 369 -11.13 -22.02 15.10
CA SER A 369 -12.17 -22.92 15.63
C SER A 369 -13.30 -22.20 16.35
N ALA A 370 -13.81 -21.10 15.76
CA ALA A 370 -14.93 -20.38 16.33
C ALA A 370 -16.21 -21.22 16.35
N LEU A 371 -17.00 -21.08 17.40
CA LEU A 371 -18.27 -21.75 17.59
C LEU A 371 -19.41 -20.75 17.77
N ALA A 372 -20.63 -21.18 17.47
CA ALA A 372 -21.85 -20.40 17.63
C ALA A 372 -22.33 -20.37 19.09
N GLY A 373 -21.46 -19.96 20.02
CA GLY A 373 -21.69 -19.97 21.46
C GLY A 373 -22.71 -18.93 21.96
N GLY A 374 -23.33 -18.17 21.06
CA GLY A 374 -24.34 -17.18 21.39
C GLY A 374 -23.82 -15.97 22.16
N SER A 375 -24.74 -15.29 22.85
CA SER A 375 -24.46 -14.12 23.67
C SER A 375 -25.45 -14.01 24.83
N ARG A 376 -25.10 -13.19 25.84
CA ARG A 376 -26.04 -12.71 26.86
C ARG A 376 -26.25 -11.21 26.65
N ASP A 377 -27.50 -10.77 26.54
CA ASP A 377 -27.76 -9.36 26.28
C ASP A 377 -27.66 -8.48 27.54
N TYR A 378 -27.82 -7.17 27.39
CA TYR A 378 -27.74 -6.22 28.50
C TYR A 378 -28.89 -6.31 29.50
N LEU A 379 -29.98 -7.01 29.16
CA LEU A 379 -31.10 -7.33 30.06
C LEU A 379 -30.89 -8.67 30.81
N GLY A 380 -29.92 -9.43 30.37
CA GLY A 380 -29.53 -10.73 30.93
C GLY A 380 -30.12 -11.94 30.20
N ASP A 381 -30.82 -11.72 29.08
CA ASP A 381 -31.41 -12.80 28.29
C ASP A 381 -30.35 -13.36 27.32
N PHE A 382 -30.45 -14.67 27.04
CA PHE A 382 -29.55 -15.34 26.12
C PHE A 382 -30.09 -15.27 24.69
N SER A 383 -29.20 -15.06 23.69
CA SER A 383 -29.54 -15.12 22.27
C SER A 383 -29.92 -16.54 21.86
N PRO A 384 -30.61 -16.75 20.71
CA PRO A 384 -30.85 -18.09 20.19
C PRO A 384 -29.53 -18.86 19.96
N GLU A 385 -29.52 -20.13 20.39
CA GLU A 385 -28.39 -21.03 20.20
C GLU A 385 -28.09 -21.30 18.72
N GLY A 386 -26.82 -21.52 18.40
CA GLY A 386 -26.37 -21.93 17.06
C GLY A 386 -26.42 -20.85 16.00
N TYR A 387 -26.84 -19.61 16.33
CA TYR A 387 -26.93 -18.53 15.34
C TYR A 387 -25.60 -17.85 15.08
N GLY A 388 -24.80 -17.55 16.10
CA GLY A 388 -23.55 -16.83 15.95
C GLY A 388 -22.59 -16.92 17.12
N GLY A 389 -21.34 -16.69 16.84
CA GLY A 389 -20.26 -16.48 17.79
C GLY A 389 -19.95 -15.00 17.92
N TYR A 390 -19.86 -14.49 19.15
CA TYR A 390 -19.60 -13.10 19.48
C TYR A 390 -18.34 -13.03 20.32
N PHE A 391 -17.41 -12.17 19.94
CA PHE A 391 -16.08 -12.09 20.54
C PHE A 391 -15.74 -10.66 20.94
N TRP A 392 -15.46 -10.41 22.22
CA TRP A 392 -14.99 -9.12 22.67
C TRP A 392 -13.58 -8.82 22.19
N SER A 393 -13.31 -7.54 21.92
CA SER A 393 -11.96 -7.01 21.99
C SER A 393 -11.77 -6.19 23.27
N SER A 394 -10.54 -5.99 23.69
CA SER A 394 -10.19 -5.13 24.83
C SER A 394 -10.28 -3.63 24.51
N SER A 395 -10.49 -3.25 23.26
CA SER A 395 -10.51 -1.86 22.82
C SER A 395 -11.84 -1.16 23.16
N PRO A 396 -11.82 -0.08 23.98
CA PRO A 396 -13.00 0.72 24.23
C PRO A 396 -13.38 1.60 23.03
N ASN A 397 -14.66 1.96 22.93
CA ASN A 397 -15.15 2.98 22.02
C ASN A 397 -16.20 3.85 22.75
N GLY A 398 -15.75 4.88 23.42
CA GLY A 398 -16.59 5.71 24.28
C GLY A 398 -17.22 4.90 25.41
N SER A 399 -18.57 4.87 25.48
CA SER A 399 -19.31 4.04 26.44
C SER A 399 -19.49 2.57 25.99
N ASN A 400 -19.05 2.23 24.80
CA ASN A 400 -19.13 0.93 24.17
C ASN A 400 -17.75 0.26 24.10
N ALA A 401 -17.68 -0.92 23.52
CA ALA A 401 -16.45 -1.61 23.19
C ALA A 401 -16.56 -2.32 21.85
N TRP A 402 -15.43 -2.52 21.18
CA TRP A 402 -15.35 -3.20 19.90
C TRP A 402 -15.51 -4.72 20.09
N TYR A 403 -16.15 -5.36 19.12
CA TYR A 403 -16.36 -6.80 19.09
C TYR A 403 -16.44 -7.34 17.66
N ARG A 404 -16.37 -8.66 17.54
CA ARG A 404 -16.56 -9.40 16.30
C ARG A 404 -17.78 -10.31 16.39
N ILE A 405 -18.47 -10.50 15.23
CA ILE A 405 -19.50 -11.52 15.08
C ILE A 405 -19.19 -12.39 13.87
N LEU A 406 -19.35 -13.68 14.07
CA LEU A 406 -19.46 -14.69 13.02
C LEU A 406 -20.87 -15.26 13.08
N VAL A 407 -21.54 -15.38 11.93
CA VAL A 407 -22.95 -15.81 11.85
C VAL A 407 -23.10 -16.94 10.84
N SER A 408 -24.02 -17.86 11.11
CA SER A 408 -24.40 -18.93 10.18
C SER A 408 -24.88 -18.35 8.85
N GLY A 409 -24.42 -18.95 7.73
CA GLY A 409 -24.73 -18.50 6.37
C GLY A 409 -23.98 -17.27 5.90
N VAL A 410 -23.06 -16.70 6.70
CA VAL A 410 -22.29 -15.51 6.34
C VAL A 410 -20.81 -15.84 6.32
N THR A 411 -20.12 -15.49 5.23
CA THR A 411 -18.70 -15.82 5.02
C THR A 411 -17.74 -14.77 5.58
N GLY A 412 -18.19 -13.52 5.71
CA GLY A 412 -17.41 -12.42 6.25
C GLY A 412 -17.41 -12.33 7.76
N VAL A 413 -16.74 -11.30 8.28
CA VAL A 413 -16.65 -10.98 9.71
C VAL A 413 -17.34 -9.64 9.97
N TYR A 414 -18.18 -9.56 10.99
CA TYR A 414 -18.81 -8.31 11.39
C TYR A 414 -17.98 -7.60 12.46
N ARG A 415 -17.68 -6.33 12.27
CA ARG A 415 -16.99 -5.47 13.22
C ARG A 415 -17.88 -4.30 13.60
N LEU A 416 -18.19 -4.19 14.90
CA LEU A 416 -18.97 -3.07 15.45
C LEU A 416 -18.55 -2.83 16.90
N ASN A 417 -19.04 -1.77 17.52
CA ASN A 417 -18.96 -1.55 18.96
C ASN A 417 -20.36 -1.58 19.58
N TRP A 418 -20.45 -2.10 20.82
CA TRP A 418 -21.72 -2.24 21.48
C TRP A 418 -21.61 -2.07 23.00
N TYR A 419 -22.74 -2.11 23.69
CA TYR A 419 -22.84 -1.85 25.14
C TYR A 419 -22.03 -2.85 25.95
N ARG A 420 -21.24 -2.37 26.89
CA ARG A 420 -20.33 -3.13 27.77
C ARG A 420 -20.98 -4.18 28.65
N ARG A 421 -22.31 -4.14 28.79
CA ARG A 421 -23.08 -5.13 29.57
C ARG A 421 -23.44 -6.39 28.81
N TYR A 422 -23.19 -6.46 27.50
CA TYR A 422 -23.35 -7.70 26.78
C TYR A 422 -22.33 -8.72 27.25
N GLY A 423 -22.71 -10.00 27.31
CA GLY A 423 -21.83 -11.12 27.54
C GLY A 423 -21.45 -11.76 26.21
N TYR A 424 -20.18 -11.73 25.86
CA TYR A 424 -19.61 -12.36 24.69
C TYR A 424 -18.45 -13.26 25.07
N SER A 425 -18.06 -14.16 24.17
CA SER A 425 -16.89 -15.01 24.31
C SER A 425 -15.60 -14.14 24.31
N VAL A 426 -14.56 -14.68 24.93
CA VAL A 426 -13.22 -14.10 24.95
C VAL A 426 -12.23 -15.12 24.44
N ARG A 427 -11.30 -14.69 23.63
CA ARG A 427 -10.07 -15.39 23.25
C ARG A 427 -8.87 -14.63 23.81
N CYS A 428 -7.78 -15.33 24.08
CA CYS A 428 -6.54 -14.67 24.46
C CYS A 428 -5.55 -14.70 23.27
N VAL A 429 -4.77 -13.63 23.14
CA VAL A 429 -3.64 -13.53 22.23
C VAL A 429 -2.37 -13.34 23.06
N ARG A 430 -1.25 -13.88 22.59
CA ARG A 430 0.03 -13.80 23.31
C ARG A 430 0.61 -12.39 23.24
N ASP A 431 1.19 -11.94 24.34
CA ASP A 431 1.98 -10.69 24.38
C ASP A 431 3.19 -10.81 23.44
N GLU A 432 3.52 -9.74 22.71
CA GLU A 432 4.70 -9.63 21.84
C GLU A 432 6.01 -9.61 22.63
#